data_93e708cd165f790ff55d0ecde8bf0d6f
#
_entry.id   93e708cd165f790ff55d0ecde8bf0d6f
#
_cell.length_a   1.000
_cell.length_b   1.000
_cell.length_c   1.000
_cell.angle_alpha   90.00
_cell.angle_beta   90.00
_cell.angle_gamma   90.00
#
_symmetry.space_group_name_H-M   'P 1'
#
loop_
_entity.id
_entity.type
_entity.pdbx_description
1 polymer ?
#
loop_
_entity_poly.entity_id
_entity_poly.type
_entity_poly.pdbx_seq_one_letter_code
_entity_poly.pdbx_strand_id
1 'polypeptide(L)'
;MQLIDSLNPGGAERMAVNYANALVGYGHKSFLITTREEGAFKSLLNPEVDYYYLEKETIFDWQALRKLDFYIKRNNIEIIHAHGTSWFFAVLYKLKNADIKLIWHDHYGNSDFLENRRILLLKLLSIRFNGIISVNNNLKCWAKKNLWCDNIIFLNNFIEITNKTLTNLKLEGAANWNLICIANLRPQKDHPNLIEAFELLSKHHSVALHLFGKEYGDEYSNKLIEIFDKTPFVFWYGEKENISPWLFKSDIGVLSSVSEGLPVALLEYADAGLAVVCTDVGECREVLGTEGILVPSKSPVELAQAISFYLKNDNKRENDSIGLKRRIQNFYAAESIMPFYLKFCKDLC
;
A
#
# COMPACT_ATOMS: atom_id res chain seq x y z
N MET A 1 -9.36 -6.39 -15.90
CA MET A 1 -10.15 -6.43 -14.64
C MET A 1 -9.22 -6.62 -13.46
N GLN A 2 -9.35 -5.80 -12.42
CA GLN A 2 -8.67 -5.98 -11.14
C GLN A 2 -9.50 -6.91 -10.24
N LEU A 3 -8.86 -7.83 -9.54
CA LEU A 3 -9.50 -8.76 -8.60
C LEU A 3 -8.77 -8.70 -7.26
N ILE A 4 -9.50 -8.44 -6.18
CA ILE A 4 -8.96 -8.35 -4.83
C ILE A 4 -9.95 -8.90 -3.80
N ASP A 5 -9.48 -9.25 -2.60
CA ASP A 5 -10.37 -9.83 -1.58
C ASP A 5 -11.25 -8.78 -0.88
N SER A 6 -10.73 -7.56 -0.66
CA SER A 6 -11.47 -6.44 -0.07
C SER A 6 -10.97 -5.10 -0.59
N LEU A 7 -11.68 -4.01 -0.28
CA LEU A 7 -11.20 -2.62 -0.44
C LEU A 7 -11.05 -1.91 0.92
N ASN A 8 -10.80 -2.68 1.98
CA ASN A 8 -10.40 -2.09 3.26
C ASN A 8 -9.02 -1.43 3.12
N PRO A 9 -8.73 -0.33 3.84
CA PRO A 9 -7.47 0.39 3.71
C PRO A 9 -6.23 -0.49 3.88
N GLY A 10 -5.43 -0.56 2.82
CA GLY A 10 -4.20 -1.33 2.74
C GLY A 10 -3.44 -1.07 1.44
N GLY A 11 -2.15 -1.42 1.40
CA GLY A 11 -1.29 -1.13 0.24
C GLY A 11 -1.70 -1.87 -1.03
N ALA A 12 -2.09 -3.14 -0.93
CA ALA A 12 -2.57 -3.92 -2.08
C ALA A 12 -3.91 -3.42 -2.60
N GLU A 13 -4.81 -3.07 -1.68
CA GLU A 13 -6.13 -2.52 -1.95
C GLU A 13 -6.02 -1.15 -2.63
N ARG A 14 -5.11 -0.30 -2.13
CA ARG A 14 -4.81 0.99 -2.77
C ARG A 14 -4.30 0.80 -4.19
N MET A 15 -3.43 -0.17 -4.41
CA MET A 15 -2.93 -0.48 -5.75
C MET A 15 -4.00 -1.00 -6.69
N ALA A 16 -4.92 -1.85 -6.21
CA ALA A 16 -6.03 -2.32 -7.04
C ALA A 16 -6.91 -1.15 -7.52
N VAL A 17 -7.21 -0.19 -6.64
CA VAL A 17 -7.94 1.04 -6.98
C VAL A 17 -7.14 1.89 -7.97
N ASN A 18 -5.85 2.14 -7.69
CA ASN A 18 -4.99 2.95 -8.57
C ASN A 18 -4.91 2.37 -9.98
N TYR A 19 -4.73 1.04 -10.13
CA TYR A 19 -4.75 0.39 -11.45
C TYR A 19 -6.12 0.50 -12.14
N ALA A 20 -7.22 0.34 -11.38
CA ALA A 20 -8.55 0.46 -11.94
C ALA A 20 -8.82 1.88 -12.47
N ASN A 21 -8.50 2.89 -11.69
CA ASN A 21 -8.68 4.30 -12.05
C ASN A 21 -7.75 4.70 -13.22
N ALA A 22 -6.47 4.35 -13.13
CA ALA A 22 -5.49 4.68 -14.17
C ALA A 22 -5.88 4.09 -15.54
N LEU A 23 -6.43 2.87 -15.57
CA LEU A 23 -6.93 2.26 -16.82
C LEU A 23 -8.01 3.11 -17.48
N VAL A 24 -8.92 3.72 -16.72
CA VAL A 24 -9.90 4.69 -17.24
C VAL A 24 -9.19 5.89 -17.85
N GLY A 25 -8.21 6.47 -17.14
CA GLY A 25 -7.43 7.59 -17.64
C GLY A 25 -6.68 7.30 -18.96
N TYR A 26 -6.32 6.03 -19.19
CA TYR A 26 -5.72 5.55 -20.44
C TYR A 26 -6.74 5.12 -21.50
N GLY A 27 -8.05 5.37 -21.30
CA GLY A 27 -9.11 5.09 -22.28
C GLY A 27 -9.53 3.63 -22.36
N HIS A 28 -9.18 2.81 -21.36
CA HIS A 28 -9.61 1.41 -21.30
C HIS A 28 -10.88 1.24 -20.46
N LYS A 29 -11.75 0.29 -20.87
CA LYS A 29 -12.81 -0.19 -19.98
C LYS A 29 -12.16 -0.83 -18.77
N SER A 30 -12.49 -0.34 -17.59
CA SER A 30 -11.91 -0.77 -16.33
C SER A 30 -12.94 -1.44 -15.44
N PHE A 31 -12.54 -2.54 -14.82
CA PHE A 31 -13.38 -3.35 -13.95
C PHE A 31 -12.63 -3.65 -12.66
N LEU A 32 -13.31 -3.54 -11.53
CA LEU A 32 -12.77 -3.96 -10.24
C LEU A 32 -13.77 -4.86 -9.52
N ILE A 33 -13.31 -6.01 -9.10
CA ILE A 33 -14.13 -6.99 -8.36
C ILE A 33 -13.50 -7.24 -6.99
N THR A 34 -14.31 -7.09 -5.93
CA THR A 34 -13.98 -7.61 -4.61
C THR A 34 -14.61 -8.97 -4.40
N THR A 35 -13.85 -9.87 -3.74
CA THR A 35 -14.35 -11.24 -3.53
C THR A 35 -15.09 -11.37 -2.20
N ARG A 36 -14.58 -10.80 -1.09
CA ARG A 36 -15.04 -11.05 0.29
C ARG A 36 -15.72 -9.87 0.96
N GLU A 37 -15.21 -8.67 0.76
CA GLU A 37 -15.68 -7.46 1.43
C GLU A 37 -15.62 -6.27 0.48
N GLU A 38 -16.51 -5.30 0.62
CA GLU A 38 -16.44 -4.07 -0.16
C GLU A 38 -15.29 -3.19 0.35
N GLY A 39 -15.42 -2.56 1.51
CA GLY A 39 -14.39 -1.72 2.12
C GLY A 39 -14.43 -0.25 1.73
N ALA A 40 -13.75 0.57 2.54
CA ALA A 40 -13.79 2.03 2.46
C ALA A 40 -13.22 2.60 1.15
N PHE A 41 -12.20 1.97 0.57
CA PHE A 41 -11.59 2.43 -0.68
C PHE A 41 -12.49 2.29 -1.93
N LYS A 42 -13.68 1.71 -1.79
CA LYS A 42 -14.70 1.76 -2.85
C LYS A 42 -15.05 3.20 -3.23
N SER A 43 -15.07 4.11 -2.26
CA SER A 43 -15.36 5.54 -2.47
C SER A 43 -14.29 6.27 -3.31
N LEU A 44 -13.09 5.68 -3.46
CA LEU A 44 -11.97 6.23 -4.23
C LEU A 44 -11.98 5.78 -5.70
N LEU A 45 -12.91 4.90 -6.08
CA LEU A 45 -13.01 4.46 -7.47
C LEU A 45 -13.52 5.60 -8.35
N ASN A 46 -12.89 5.74 -9.51
CA ASN A 46 -13.42 6.59 -10.58
C ASN A 46 -14.82 6.08 -10.96
N PRO A 47 -15.82 6.97 -11.12
CA PRO A 47 -17.19 6.58 -11.49
C PRO A 47 -17.32 5.75 -12.78
N GLU A 48 -16.32 5.79 -13.65
CA GLU A 48 -16.28 5.00 -14.89
C GLU A 48 -15.73 3.57 -14.69
N VAL A 49 -15.24 3.24 -13.49
CA VAL A 49 -14.84 1.87 -13.15
C VAL A 49 -16.09 1.06 -12.85
N ASP A 50 -16.33 -0.02 -13.61
CA ASP A 50 -17.43 -0.95 -13.34
C ASP A 50 -17.03 -1.84 -12.15
N TYR A 51 -17.71 -1.62 -11.03
CA TYR A 51 -17.43 -2.30 -9.76
C TYR A 51 -18.45 -3.41 -9.49
N TYR A 52 -17.96 -4.58 -9.05
CA TYR A 52 -18.83 -5.68 -8.66
C TYR A 52 -18.33 -6.40 -7.40
N TYR A 53 -19.24 -6.74 -6.49
CA TYR A 53 -18.95 -7.47 -5.26
C TYR A 53 -19.49 -8.90 -5.35
N LEU A 54 -18.62 -9.91 -5.15
CA LEU A 54 -18.97 -11.32 -5.32
C LEU A 54 -19.65 -11.96 -4.11
N GLU A 55 -19.48 -11.36 -2.91
CA GLU A 55 -20.00 -11.91 -1.63
C GLU A 55 -19.51 -13.35 -1.37
N LYS A 56 -18.22 -13.59 -1.59
CA LYS A 56 -17.61 -14.89 -1.42
C LYS A 56 -17.44 -15.22 0.07
N GLU A 57 -18.07 -16.28 0.54
CA GLU A 57 -18.06 -16.69 1.95
C GLU A 57 -16.99 -17.75 2.25
N THR A 58 -16.79 -18.71 1.36
CA THR A 58 -15.91 -19.86 1.60
C THR A 58 -14.73 -19.89 0.61
N ILE A 59 -13.70 -20.71 0.90
CA ILE A 59 -12.53 -20.86 0.03
C ILE A 59 -12.94 -21.43 -1.32
N PHE A 60 -13.81 -22.44 -1.35
CA PHE A 60 -14.37 -23.06 -2.54
C PHE A 60 -15.84 -22.66 -2.72
N ASP A 61 -16.06 -21.44 -3.18
CA ASP A 61 -17.39 -20.86 -3.36
C ASP A 61 -17.81 -20.96 -4.82
N TRP A 62 -18.61 -21.99 -5.13
CA TRP A 62 -19.11 -22.25 -6.48
C TRP A 62 -20.11 -21.19 -6.97
N GLN A 63 -20.84 -20.57 -6.05
CA GLN A 63 -21.78 -19.51 -6.40
C GLN A 63 -21.03 -18.24 -6.81
N ALA A 64 -20.02 -17.84 -6.01
CA ALA A 64 -19.13 -16.74 -6.36
C ALA A 64 -18.39 -16.99 -7.70
N LEU A 65 -17.94 -18.24 -7.96
CA LEU A 65 -17.34 -18.59 -9.27
C LEU A 65 -18.31 -18.46 -10.43
N ARG A 66 -19.59 -18.80 -10.25
CA ARG A 66 -20.62 -18.62 -11.30
C ARG A 66 -20.92 -17.13 -11.54
N LYS A 67 -21.01 -16.33 -10.46
CA LYS A 67 -21.16 -14.87 -10.56
C LYS A 67 -19.97 -14.27 -11.35
N LEU A 68 -18.75 -14.68 -11.03
CA LEU A 68 -17.54 -14.24 -11.72
C LEU A 68 -17.55 -14.63 -13.20
N ASP A 69 -17.91 -15.88 -13.54
CA ASP A 69 -17.99 -16.36 -14.92
C ASP A 69 -18.99 -15.55 -15.74
N PHE A 70 -20.17 -15.33 -15.19
CA PHE A 70 -21.21 -14.52 -15.84
C PHE A 70 -20.72 -13.09 -16.11
N TYR A 71 -20.07 -12.47 -15.10
CA TYR A 71 -19.56 -11.11 -15.22
C TYR A 71 -18.45 -10.98 -16.26
N ILE A 72 -17.48 -11.92 -16.26
CA ILE A 72 -16.38 -11.95 -17.22
C ILE A 72 -16.91 -12.11 -18.66
N LYS A 73 -17.81 -13.05 -18.89
CA LYS A 73 -18.38 -13.31 -20.23
C LYS A 73 -19.21 -12.14 -20.73
N ARG A 74 -20.07 -11.56 -19.87
CA ARG A 74 -20.90 -10.41 -20.22
C ARG A 74 -20.08 -9.19 -20.65
N ASN A 75 -18.92 -8.98 -20.02
CA ASN A 75 -18.07 -7.81 -20.24
C ASN A 75 -16.89 -8.09 -21.18
N ASN A 76 -16.76 -9.29 -21.75
CA ASN A 76 -15.66 -9.72 -22.60
C ASN A 76 -14.29 -9.46 -21.96
N ILE A 77 -14.13 -9.86 -20.69
CA ILE A 77 -12.88 -9.65 -19.94
C ILE A 77 -11.88 -10.74 -20.35
N GLU A 78 -10.70 -10.33 -20.80
CA GLU A 78 -9.62 -11.21 -21.27
C GLU A 78 -8.52 -11.41 -20.24
N ILE A 79 -8.32 -10.42 -19.32
CA ILE A 79 -7.25 -10.43 -18.34
C ILE A 79 -7.82 -10.25 -16.93
N ILE A 80 -7.46 -11.17 -16.03
CA ILE A 80 -7.63 -11.00 -14.58
C ILE A 80 -6.29 -10.59 -13.98
N HIS A 81 -6.24 -9.43 -13.34
CA HIS A 81 -5.11 -8.98 -12.55
C HIS A 81 -5.47 -9.18 -11.07
N ALA A 82 -4.98 -10.26 -10.47
CA ALA A 82 -5.29 -10.67 -9.11
C ALA A 82 -4.27 -10.11 -8.11
N HIS A 83 -4.72 -9.35 -7.12
CA HIS A 83 -3.89 -8.73 -6.10
C HIS A 83 -3.81 -9.59 -4.83
N GLY A 84 -2.61 -9.72 -4.27
CA GLY A 84 -2.38 -10.41 -2.99
C GLY A 84 -2.94 -11.83 -2.98
N THR A 85 -3.81 -12.15 -2.02
CA THR A 85 -4.37 -13.48 -1.80
C THR A 85 -5.48 -13.89 -2.78
N SER A 86 -6.04 -12.96 -3.53
CA SER A 86 -7.11 -13.24 -4.52
C SER A 86 -6.66 -14.13 -5.68
N TRP A 87 -5.33 -14.31 -5.85
CA TRP A 87 -4.76 -15.20 -6.86
C TRP A 87 -5.34 -16.61 -6.82
N PHE A 88 -5.61 -17.13 -5.62
CA PHE A 88 -6.12 -18.49 -5.48
C PHE A 88 -7.51 -18.64 -6.11
N PHE A 89 -8.40 -17.70 -5.85
CA PHE A 89 -9.74 -17.68 -6.44
C PHE A 89 -9.69 -17.48 -7.96
N ALA A 90 -8.79 -16.63 -8.45
CA ALA A 90 -8.55 -16.45 -9.87
C ALA A 90 -8.04 -17.74 -10.55
N VAL A 91 -7.16 -18.50 -9.89
CA VAL A 91 -6.70 -19.82 -10.39
C VAL A 91 -7.86 -20.81 -10.47
N LEU A 92 -8.73 -20.88 -9.45
CA LEU A 92 -9.92 -21.76 -9.50
C LEU A 92 -10.81 -21.45 -10.70
N TYR A 93 -11.00 -20.17 -11.01
CA TYR A 93 -11.70 -19.75 -12.21
C TYR A 93 -10.98 -20.19 -13.48
N LYS A 94 -9.67 -19.94 -13.58
CA LYS A 94 -8.86 -20.27 -14.76
C LYS A 94 -8.76 -21.77 -15.03
N LEU A 95 -8.87 -22.64 -14.02
CA LEU A 95 -8.90 -24.10 -14.22
C LEU A 95 -10.07 -24.57 -15.10
N LYS A 96 -11.17 -23.80 -15.15
CA LYS A 96 -12.33 -24.06 -15.99
C LYS A 96 -12.37 -23.24 -17.27
N ASN A 97 -11.64 -22.13 -17.31
CA ASN A 97 -11.63 -21.15 -18.39
C ASN A 97 -10.17 -20.85 -18.79
N ALA A 98 -9.57 -21.75 -19.57
CA ALA A 98 -8.13 -21.73 -19.88
C ALA A 98 -7.68 -20.49 -20.66
N ASP A 99 -8.58 -19.88 -21.45
CA ASP A 99 -8.25 -18.76 -22.35
C ASP A 99 -8.01 -17.45 -21.58
N ILE A 100 -8.61 -17.29 -20.38
CA ILE A 100 -8.41 -16.09 -19.58
C ILE A 100 -6.95 -15.92 -19.19
N LYS A 101 -6.39 -14.75 -19.37
CA LYS A 101 -5.04 -14.44 -18.91
C LYS A 101 -5.06 -14.05 -17.44
N LEU A 102 -4.17 -14.64 -16.66
CA LEU A 102 -4.07 -14.38 -15.23
C LEU A 102 -2.71 -13.77 -14.88
N ILE A 103 -2.75 -12.55 -14.39
CA ILE A 103 -1.61 -11.86 -13.79
C ILE A 103 -1.77 -11.92 -12.28
N TRP A 104 -0.75 -12.34 -11.55
CA TRP A 104 -0.69 -12.23 -10.11
C TRP A 104 0.20 -11.07 -9.69
N HIS A 105 -0.33 -10.18 -8.84
CA HIS A 105 0.42 -9.07 -8.25
C HIS A 105 0.82 -9.43 -6.82
N ASP A 106 2.12 -9.61 -6.63
CA ASP A 106 2.69 -10.00 -5.35
C ASP A 106 2.98 -8.77 -4.49
N HIS A 107 2.10 -8.52 -3.50
CA HIS A 107 2.19 -7.44 -2.51
C HIS A 107 2.70 -7.92 -1.15
N TYR A 108 3.51 -8.99 -1.11
CA TYR A 108 3.95 -9.56 0.16
C TYR A 108 4.80 -8.58 0.98
N GLY A 109 4.22 -8.03 2.04
CA GLY A 109 4.82 -6.96 2.87
C GLY A 109 5.98 -7.42 3.75
N ASN A 110 6.19 -8.75 3.90
CA ASN A 110 7.32 -9.33 4.65
C ASN A 110 8.47 -9.72 3.71
N SER A 111 8.80 -8.84 2.78
CA SER A 111 9.76 -9.13 1.71
C SER A 111 11.21 -9.32 2.18
N ASP A 112 11.52 -8.92 3.42
CA ASP A 112 12.82 -9.12 4.04
C ASP A 112 12.96 -10.50 4.74
N PHE A 113 11.85 -11.26 4.88
CA PHE A 113 11.78 -12.57 5.56
C PHE A 113 11.10 -13.62 4.68
N LEU A 114 11.56 -13.78 3.44
CA LEU A 114 10.94 -14.65 2.43
C LEU A 114 11.10 -16.14 2.69
N GLU A 115 12.05 -16.55 3.54
CA GLU A 115 12.24 -17.93 3.99
C GLU A 115 11.03 -18.46 4.77
N ASN A 116 10.28 -17.58 5.43
CA ASN A 116 9.09 -17.95 6.21
C ASN A 116 7.83 -18.07 5.35
N ARG A 117 7.92 -17.79 4.05
CA ARG A 117 6.76 -17.77 3.14
C ARG A 117 6.30 -19.18 2.79
N ARG A 118 5.02 -19.47 3.03
CA ARG A 118 4.42 -20.75 2.62
C ARG A 118 4.36 -20.83 1.08
N ILE A 119 5.06 -21.80 0.51
CA ILE A 119 5.32 -21.84 -0.93
C ILE A 119 4.57 -22.97 -1.67
N LEU A 120 4.32 -24.11 -1.04
CA LEU A 120 3.94 -25.34 -1.73
C LEU A 120 2.75 -25.17 -2.68
N LEU A 121 1.62 -24.67 -2.16
CA LEU A 121 0.41 -24.47 -2.94
C LEU A 121 0.61 -23.40 -4.03
N LEU A 122 1.26 -22.29 -3.68
CA LEU A 122 1.54 -21.19 -4.60
C LEU A 122 2.43 -21.68 -5.75
N LYS A 123 3.48 -22.46 -5.47
CA LYS A 123 4.38 -23.04 -6.47
C LYS A 123 3.63 -23.96 -7.43
N LEU A 124 2.84 -24.89 -6.91
CA LEU A 124 2.08 -25.85 -7.73
C LEU A 124 1.07 -25.15 -8.66
N LEU A 125 0.42 -24.10 -8.18
CA LEU A 125 -0.59 -23.38 -8.94
C LEU A 125 -0.02 -22.25 -9.81
N SER A 126 1.23 -21.85 -9.59
CA SER A 126 1.87 -20.77 -10.36
C SER A 126 2.03 -21.10 -11.86
N ILE A 127 1.98 -22.38 -12.25
CA ILE A 127 1.93 -22.79 -13.67
C ILE A 127 0.70 -22.23 -14.41
N ARG A 128 -0.31 -21.80 -13.67
CA ARG A 128 -1.52 -21.17 -14.24
C ARG A 128 -1.41 -19.67 -14.41
N PHE A 129 -0.38 -19.03 -13.85
CA PHE A 129 -0.14 -17.61 -14.08
C PHE A 129 0.45 -17.38 -15.47
N ASN A 130 -0.11 -16.44 -16.22
CA ASN A 130 0.48 -15.93 -17.45
C ASN A 130 1.58 -14.92 -17.17
N GLY A 131 1.48 -14.23 -16.03
CA GLY A 131 2.48 -13.29 -15.59
C GLY A 131 2.43 -13.03 -14.09
N ILE A 132 3.55 -12.57 -13.55
CA ILE A 132 3.67 -12.12 -12.16
C ILE A 132 4.24 -10.71 -12.16
N ILE A 133 3.60 -9.81 -11.42
CA ILE A 133 4.11 -8.49 -11.10
C ILE A 133 4.55 -8.51 -9.64
N SER A 134 5.78 -8.12 -9.37
CA SER A 134 6.34 -8.00 -8.02
C SER A 134 6.59 -6.54 -7.69
N VAL A 135 6.30 -6.12 -6.45
CA VAL A 135 6.44 -4.73 -6.02
C VAL A 135 7.88 -4.35 -5.64
N ASN A 136 8.79 -5.31 -5.61
CA ASN A 136 10.23 -5.07 -5.42
C ASN A 136 11.08 -6.18 -6.06
N ASN A 137 12.39 -5.94 -6.13
CA ASN A 137 13.34 -6.89 -6.72
C ASN A 137 13.51 -8.16 -5.89
N ASN A 138 13.42 -8.10 -4.56
CA ASN A 138 13.52 -9.29 -3.71
C ASN A 138 12.40 -10.29 -4.03
N LEU A 139 11.15 -9.81 -4.13
CA LEU A 139 10.00 -10.62 -4.52
C LEU A 139 10.13 -11.15 -5.95
N LYS A 140 10.62 -10.34 -6.89
CA LYS A 140 10.87 -10.78 -8.26
C LYS A 140 11.90 -11.92 -8.32
N CYS A 141 13.04 -11.76 -7.63
CA CYS A 141 14.09 -12.78 -7.57
C CYS A 141 13.56 -14.06 -6.89
N TRP A 142 12.81 -13.89 -5.79
CA TRP A 142 12.19 -15.01 -5.09
C TRP A 142 11.18 -15.75 -5.98
N ALA A 143 10.32 -15.04 -6.69
CA ALA A 143 9.35 -15.63 -7.61
C ALA A 143 10.04 -16.40 -8.74
N LYS A 144 11.07 -15.83 -9.36
CA LYS A 144 11.88 -16.50 -10.39
C LYS A 144 12.53 -17.80 -9.91
N LYS A 145 12.99 -17.84 -8.66
CA LYS A 145 13.66 -19.02 -8.08
C LYS A 145 12.65 -20.12 -7.69
N ASN A 146 11.46 -19.75 -7.28
CA ASN A 146 10.56 -20.64 -6.55
C ASN A 146 9.28 -21.01 -7.30
N LEU A 147 8.85 -20.23 -8.29
CA LEU A 147 7.57 -20.41 -8.98
C LEU A 147 7.76 -20.87 -10.43
N TRP A 148 6.72 -21.47 -10.98
CA TRP A 148 6.69 -21.99 -12.36
C TRP A 148 5.94 -21.01 -13.29
N CYS A 149 6.43 -19.80 -13.37
CA CYS A 149 5.95 -18.77 -14.30
C CYS A 149 7.15 -18.07 -14.90
N ASP A 150 7.22 -17.96 -16.22
CA ASP A 150 8.37 -17.36 -16.93
C ASP A 150 8.27 -15.84 -17.02
N ASN A 151 7.07 -15.30 -17.14
CA ASN A 151 6.83 -13.87 -17.31
C ASN A 151 6.76 -13.17 -15.94
N ILE A 152 7.89 -12.80 -15.37
CA ILE A 152 7.97 -12.14 -14.08
C ILE A 152 8.65 -10.79 -14.22
N ILE A 153 7.90 -9.72 -13.92
CA ILE A 153 8.41 -8.35 -13.96
C ILE A 153 8.37 -7.70 -12.56
N PHE A 154 9.18 -6.66 -12.41
CA PHE A 154 9.06 -5.72 -11.31
C PHE A 154 8.40 -4.45 -11.83
N LEU A 155 7.36 -4.00 -11.16
CA LEU A 155 6.77 -2.67 -11.33
C LEU A 155 6.60 -2.03 -9.96
N ASN A 156 7.01 -0.79 -9.86
CA ASN A 156 6.78 -0.01 -8.65
C ASN A 156 5.28 0.14 -8.35
N ASN A 157 4.93 0.17 -7.07
CA ASN A 157 3.67 0.79 -6.67
C ASN A 157 3.66 2.25 -7.13
N PHE A 158 2.49 2.77 -7.41
CA PHE A 158 2.35 4.14 -7.88
C PHE A 158 1.13 4.82 -7.25
N ILE A 159 1.09 6.13 -7.36
CA ILE A 159 -0.04 6.94 -6.93
C ILE A 159 -0.61 7.74 -8.09
N GLU A 160 -1.88 8.10 -7.98
CA GLU A 160 -2.46 9.21 -8.71
C GLU A 160 -2.11 10.49 -7.96
N ILE A 161 -1.51 11.45 -8.66
CA ILE A 161 -1.12 12.73 -8.05
C ILE A 161 -2.37 13.48 -7.62
N THR A 162 -2.42 13.85 -6.34
CA THR A 162 -3.58 14.53 -5.77
C THR A 162 -3.37 16.05 -5.72
N ASN A 163 -4.41 16.79 -6.07
CA ASN A 163 -4.42 18.23 -5.86
C ASN A 163 -4.78 18.51 -4.40
N LYS A 164 -4.08 19.48 -3.79
CA LYS A 164 -4.35 19.93 -2.43
C LYS A 164 -5.78 20.43 -2.32
N THR A 165 -6.63 19.72 -1.60
CA THR A 165 -7.98 20.15 -1.30
C THR A 165 -7.96 20.93 0.02
N LEU A 166 -8.42 22.19 -0.03
CA LEU A 166 -8.57 22.99 1.19
C LEU A 166 -9.71 22.39 2.02
N THR A 167 -9.40 21.98 3.23
CA THR A 167 -10.38 21.46 4.20
C THR A 167 -10.34 22.26 5.48
N ASN A 168 -11.49 22.39 6.14
CA ASN A 168 -11.59 23.00 7.48
C ASN A 168 -11.19 22.05 8.60
N LEU A 169 -10.54 20.91 8.26
CA LEU A 169 -10.06 19.95 9.23
C LEU A 169 -9.07 20.61 10.19
N LYS A 170 -9.28 20.42 11.48
CA LYS A 170 -8.32 20.75 12.54
C LYS A 170 -7.79 19.45 13.09
N LEU A 171 -6.47 19.35 13.20
CA LEU A 171 -5.81 18.26 13.91
C LEU A 171 -6.01 18.44 15.42
N GLU A 172 -6.08 17.34 16.14
CA GLU A 172 -6.15 17.34 17.60
C GLU A 172 -4.78 17.70 18.20
N GLY A 173 -4.75 18.13 19.46
CA GLY A 173 -3.54 18.29 20.24
C GLY A 173 -2.88 19.65 20.20
N ALA A 174 -3.33 20.60 19.38
CA ALA A 174 -2.81 21.98 19.32
C ALA A 174 -1.27 22.11 19.49
N ALA A 175 -0.50 21.19 18.88
CA ALA A 175 0.94 21.17 18.91
C ALA A 175 1.55 22.07 17.83
N ASN A 176 2.83 22.45 18.00
CA ASN A 176 3.55 23.23 16.99
C ASN A 176 3.87 22.38 15.74
N TRP A 177 4.02 21.07 15.93
CA TRP A 177 4.38 20.13 14.87
C TRP A 177 3.47 18.91 14.90
N ASN A 178 3.03 18.47 13.74
CA ASN A 178 2.15 17.33 13.57
C ASN A 178 2.86 16.23 12.79
N LEU A 179 3.12 15.12 13.46
CA LEU A 179 3.67 13.91 12.87
C LEU A 179 2.52 13.01 12.42
N ILE A 180 2.65 12.33 11.29
CA ILE A 180 1.63 11.40 10.81
C ILE A 180 2.26 10.03 10.51
N CYS A 181 1.57 8.95 10.92
CA CYS A 181 1.89 7.58 10.54
C CYS A 181 0.66 6.87 9.98
N ILE A 182 0.77 6.37 8.75
CA ILE A 182 -0.26 5.56 8.08
C ILE A 182 0.23 4.13 8.05
N ALA A 183 -0.25 3.31 8.98
CA ALA A 183 0.14 1.91 9.09
C ALA A 183 -0.92 1.10 9.84
N ASN A 184 -1.35 -0.02 9.27
CA ASN A 184 -2.24 -0.95 9.95
C ASN A 184 -1.56 -1.53 11.20
N LEU A 185 -2.32 -1.80 12.27
CA LEU A 185 -1.79 -2.33 13.53
C LEU A 185 -1.32 -3.79 13.38
N ARG A 186 -0.13 -3.94 12.81
CA ARG A 186 0.54 -5.24 12.62
C ARG A 186 1.95 -5.20 13.18
N PRO A 187 2.48 -6.33 13.70
CA PRO A 187 3.82 -6.38 14.29
C PRO A 187 4.94 -5.84 13.38
N GLN A 188 4.86 -6.07 12.06
CA GLN A 188 5.87 -5.58 11.13
C GLN A 188 5.90 -4.05 10.95
N LYS A 189 4.87 -3.32 11.41
CA LYS A 189 4.82 -1.85 11.36
C LYS A 189 5.47 -1.18 12.57
N ASP A 190 5.73 -1.96 13.62
CA ASP A 190 6.51 -1.60 14.79
C ASP A 190 6.10 -0.27 15.44
N HIS A 191 4.78 -0.14 15.70
CA HIS A 191 4.24 1.02 16.42
C HIS A 191 4.90 1.23 17.81
N PRO A 192 5.30 0.18 18.57
CA PRO A 192 6.03 0.37 19.80
C PRO A 192 7.31 1.21 19.65
N ASN A 193 8.10 0.94 18.60
CA ASN A 193 9.29 1.73 18.28
C ASN A 193 8.95 3.21 17.99
N LEU A 194 7.83 3.45 17.29
CA LEU A 194 7.36 4.82 17.02
C LEU A 194 6.93 5.54 18.29
N ILE A 195 6.19 4.87 19.17
CA ILE A 195 5.72 5.48 20.43
C ILE A 195 6.90 5.80 21.34
N GLU A 196 7.86 4.89 21.49
CA GLU A 196 9.07 5.15 22.28
C GLU A 196 9.86 6.33 21.71
N ALA A 197 10.01 6.42 20.38
CA ALA A 197 10.63 7.58 19.73
C ALA A 197 9.85 8.88 19.99
N PHE A 198 8.52 8.82 19.92
CA PHE A 198 7.65 9.96 20.19
C PHE A 198 7.76 10.44 21.65
N GLU A 199 7.80 9.54 22.63
CA GLU A 199 8.00 9.87 24.04
C GLU A 199 9.34 10.55 24.30
N LEU A 200 10.42 10.11 23.62
CA LEU A 200 11.72 10.79 23.69
C LEU A 200 11.66 12.19 23.09
N LEU A 201 11.00 12.36 21.96
CA LEU A 201 10.88 13.61 21.21
C LEU A 201 10.03 14.64 21.97
N SER A 202 8.90 14.23 22.54
CA SER A 202 7.92 15.09 23.21
C SER A 202 8.46 15.75 24.49
N LYS A 203 9.56 15.21 25.06
CA LYS A 203 10.26 15.85 26.19
C LYS A 203 10.89 17.19 25.83
N HIS A 204 11.19 17.44 24.57
CA HIS A 204 11.95 18.58 24.09
C HIS A 204 11.24 19.40 23.01
N HIS A 205 10.14 18.91 22.46
CA HIS A 205 9.42 19.54 21.37
C HIS A 205 7.91 19.48 21.60
N SER A 206 7.19 20.52 21.21
CA SER A 206 5.72 20.53 21.16
C SER A 206 5.27 19.80 19.89
N VAL A 207 5.01 18.50 20.01
CA VAL A 207 4.64 17.60 18.91
C VAL A 207 3.34 16.86 19.21
N ALA A 208 2.57 16.55 18.16
CA ALA A 208 1.46 15.62 18.19
C ALA A 208 1.71 14.50 17.16
N LEU A 209 1.27 13.29 17.48
CA LEU A 209 1.36 12.11 16.62
C LEU A 209 -0.03 11.63 16.22
N HIS A 210 -0.29 11.62 14.92
CA HIS A 210 -1.55 11.22 14.31
C HIS A 210 -1.41 9.86 13.64
N LEU A 211 -2.11 8.85 14.14
CA LEU A 211 -2.00 7.46 13.71
C LEU A 211 -3.25 7.02 12.94
N PHE A 212 -3.03 6.38 11.81
CA PHE A 212 -4.10 5.89 10.92
C PHE A 212 -3.81 4.46 10.45
N GLY A 213 -4.86 3.65 10.37
CA GLY A 213 -4.78 2.32 9.83
C GLY A 213 -5.82 1.38 10.45
N LYS A 214 -5.83 0.14 10.01
CA LYS A 214 -6.77 -0.88 10.48
C LYS A 214 -6.29 -1.54 11.76
N GLU A 215 -7.20 -1.69 12.71
CA GLU A 215 -7.08 -2.65 13.80
C GLU A 215 -7.66 -4.00 13.39
N TYR A 216 -7.21 -5.08 14.04
CA TYR A 216 -7.65 -6.44 13.70
C TYR A 216 -8.44 -7.12 14.83
N GLY A 217 -8.67 -6.43 15.96
CA GLY A 217 -9.33 -6.98 17.15
C GLY A 217 -8.53 -8.09 17.83
N ASP A 218 -7.23 -8.21 17.49
CA ASP A 218 -6.33 -9.17 18.11
C ASP A 218 -5.65 -8.57 19.37
N GLU A 219 -4.97 -9.42 20.13
CA GLU A 219 -4.29 -9.00 21.36
C GLU A 219 -3.25 -7.91 21.11
N TYR A 220 -2.56 -7.98 19.97
CA TYR A 220 -1.54 -6.99 19.61
C TYR A 220 -2.13 -5.61 19.35
N SER A 221 -3.18 -5.52 18.52
CA SER A 221 -3.84 -4.23 18.21
C SER A 221 -4.54 -3.64 19.44
N ASN A 222 -5.22 -4.47 20.25
CA ASN A 222 -5.86 -3.99 21.49
C ASN A 222 -4.85 -3.38 22.45
N LYS A 223 -3.70 -4.04 22.65
CA LYS A 223 -2.63 -3.54 23.50
C LYS A 223 -2.02 -2.22 22.99
N LEU A 224 -1.90 -2.07 21.66
CA LEU A 224 -1.42 -0.83 21.07
C LEU A 224 -2.39 0.33 21.32
N ILE A 225 -3.69 0.11 21.14
CA ILE A 225 -4.72 1.13 21.39
C ILE A 225 -4.67 1.60 22.85
N GLU A 226 -4.53 0.67 23.80
CA GLU A 226 -4.37 1.04 25.20
C GLU A 226 -3.11 1.90 25.46
N ILE A 227 -2.02 1.66 24.72
CA ILE A 227 -0.81 2.47 24.79
C ILE A 227 -1.07 3.86 24.20
N PHE A 228 -1.73 3.95 23.05
CA PHE A 228 -2.05 5.22 22.41
C PHE A 228 -2.92 6.10 23.31
N ASP A 229 -3.96 5.54 23.92
CA ASP A 229 -4.87 6.25 24.84
C ASP A 229 -4.17 6.78 26.09
N LYS A 230 -3.11 6.10 26.53
CA LYS A 230 -2.31 6.51 27.71
C LYS A 230 -1.18 7.47 27.38
N THR A 231 -0.81 7.62 26.11
CA THR A 231 0.31 8.47 25.69
C THR A 231 -0.19 9.86 25.30
N PRO A 232 0.15 10.93 26.04
CA PRO A 232 -0.32 12.27 25.72
C PRO A 232 0.09 12.73 24.33
N PHE A 233 -0.82 13.42 23.61
CA PHE A 233 -0.62 13.93 22.26
C PHE A 233 -0.42 12.86 21.19
N VAL A 234 -0.79 11.61 21.45
CA VAL A 234 -0.97 10.54 20.47
C VAL A 234 -2.45 10.38 20.18
N PHE A 235 -2.83 10.45 18.91
CA PHE A 235 -4.22 10.39 18.47
C PHE A 235 -4.40 9.26 17.47
N TRP A 236 -5.24 8.29 17.82
CA TRP A 236 -5.61 7.17 16.95
C TRP A 236 -6.95 7.42 16.26
N TYR A 237 -6.95 7.45 14.94
CA TYR A 237 -8.13 7.76 14.13
C TYR A 237 -8.77 6.55 13.45
N GLY A 238 -8.18 5.36 13.61
CA GLY A 238 -8.64 4.16 12.91
C GLY A 238 -8.47 4.24 11.41
N GLU A 239 -9.27 3.50 10.69
CA GLU A 239 -9.32 3.55 9.23
C GLU A 239 -10.03 4.82 8.74
N LYS A 240 -9.52 5.41 7.65
CA LYS A 240 -10.17 6.52 6.94
C LYS A 240 -10.21 6.24 5.45
N GLU A 241 -11.33 6.55 4.82
CA GLU A 241 -11.51 6.42 3.36
C GLU A 241 -10.55 7.31 2.59
N ASN A 242 -10.47 8.57 2.98
CA ASN A 242 -9.58 9.55 2.39
C ASN A 242 -8.71 10.19 3.46
N ILE A 243 -7.41 9.88 3.43
CA ILE A 243 -6.42 10.38 4.39
C ILE A 243 -5.83 11.75 3.99
N SER A 244 -6.03 12.19 2.74
CA SER A 244 -5.41 13.40 2.19
C SER A 244 -5.62 14.66 3.05
N PRO A 245 -6.82 14.90 3.65
CA PRO A 245 -7.03 16.08 4.50
C PRO A 245 -6.07 16.15 5.70
N TRP A 246 -5.73 15.00 6.29
CA TRP A 246 -4.80 14.91 7.42
C TRP A 246 -3.35 15.04 6.96
N LEU A 247 -3.00 14.42 5.83
CA LEU A 247 -1.69 14.56 5.24
C LEU A 247 -1.34 16.02 4.97
N PHE A 248 -2.24 16.77 4.33
CA PHE A 248 -2.01 18.20 4.03
C PHE A 248 -1.96 19.13 5.25
N LYS A 249 -2.26 18.63 6.43
CA LYS A 249 -2.18 19.35 7.71
C LYS A 249 -1.03 18.88 8.60
N SER A 250 -0.33 17.83 8.20
CA SER A 250 0.82 17.29 8.88
C SER A 250 2.11 17.91 8.36
N ASP A 251 3.21 17.81 9.14
CA ASP A 251 4.50 18.38 8.81
C ASP A 251 5.53 17.30 8.41
N ILE A 252 5.48 16.14 9.08
CA ILE A 252 6.42 15.03 8.86
C ILE A 252 5.67 13.71 8.80
N GLY A 253 5.90 12.96 7.73
CA GLY A 253 5.48 11.56 7.61
C GLY A 253 6.51 10.62 8.25
N VAL A 254 6.06 9.71 9.11
CA VAL A 254 6.94 8.76 9.81
C VAL A 254 6.53 7.33 9.50
N LEU A 255 7.52 6.47 9.22
CA LEU A 255 7.32 5.03 9.04
C LEU A 255 8.37 4.27 9.85
N SER A 256 7.94 3.45 10.83
CA SER A 256 8.80 2.75 11.79
C SER A 256 8.97 1.26 11.55
N SER A 257 8.54 0.77 10.39
CA SER A 257 8.41 -0.65 10.06
C SER A 257 9.71 -1.46 10.22
N VAL A 258 9.58 -2.75 10.51
CA VAL A 258 10.71 -3.72 10.49
C VAL A 258 10.83 -4.44 9.15
N SER A 259 9.81 -4.38 8.31
CA SER A 259 9.82 -4.90 6.94
C SER A 259 8.75 -4.24 6.09
N GLU A 260 9.08 -3.97 4.84
CA GLU A 260 8.17 -3.43 3.82
C GLU A 260 8.42 -4.10 2.46
N GLY A 261 7.38 -4.07 1.61
CA GLY A 261 7.58 -4.24 0.17
C GLY A 261 8.02 -2.91 -0.45
N LEU A 262 7.08 -2.22 -1.11
CA LEU A 262 7.18 -0.80 -1.45
C LEU A 262 6.02 -0.08 -0.75
N PRO A 263 6.30 0.70 0.33
CA PRO A 263 5.24 1.26 1.16
C PRO A 263 4.53 2.42 0.45
N VAL A 264 3.25 2.23 0.15
CA VAL A 264 2.42 3.27 -0.49
C VAL A 264 2.32 4.52 0.37
N ALA A 265 2.34 4.37 1.70
CA ALA A 265 2.32 5.50 2.63
C ALA A 265 3.45 6.52 2.36
N LEU A 266 4.67 6.08 2.00
CA LEU A 266 5.77 6.99 1.64
C LEU A 266 5.44 7.80 0.38
N LEU A 267 4.78 7.19 -0.59
CA LEU A 267 4.36 7.88 -1.81
C LEU A 267 3.28 8.93 -1.48
N GLU A 268 2.35 8.60 -0.59
CA GLU A 268 1.28 9.51 -0.14
C GLU A 268 1.85 10.68 0.68
N TYR A 269 2.84 10.43 1.56
CA TYR A 269 3.54 11.49 2.29
C TYR A 269 4.22 12.47 1.33
N ALA A 270 4.95 11.94 0.38
CA ALA A 270 5.68 12.72 -0.61
C ALA A 270 4.74 13.55 -1.52
N ASP A 271 3.63 12.97 -1.98
CA ASP A 271 2.63 13.69 -2.78
C ASP A 271 1.99 14.82 -2.00
N ALA A 272 1.73 14.61 -0.71
CA ALA A 272 1.24 15.66 0.19
C ALA A 272 2.28 16.76 0.49
N GLY A 273 3.55 16.54 0.15
CA GLY A 273 4.65 17.48 0.38
C GLY A 273 5.18 17.43 1.82
N LEU A 274 5.12 16.27 2.46
CA LEU A 274 5.70 16.06 3.79
C LEU A 274 7.20 15.74 3.67
N ALA A 275 7.98 16.19 4.64
CA ALA A 275 9.28 15.59 4.90
C ALA A 275 9.09 14.19 5.49
N VAL A 276 10.00 13.27 5.22
CA VAL A 276 9.83 11.87 5.60
C VAL A 276 11.01 11.38 6.43
N VAL A 277 10.69 10.73 7.55
CA VAL A 277 11.63 9.92 8.33
C VAL A 277 11.11 8.48 8.34
N CYS A 278 11.91 7.53 7.89
CA CYS A 278 11.50 6.14 7.92
C CYS A 278 12.65 5.18 8.20
N THR A 279 12.30 3.98 8.60
CA THR A 279 13.25 2.88 8.76
C THR A 279 13.79 2.42 7.41
N ASP A 280 15.05 1.99 7.37
CA ASP A 280 15.75 1.50 6.18
C ASP A 280 15.43 0.03 5.94
N VAL A 281 14.23 -0.24 5.44
CA VAL A 281 13.71 -1.60 5.17
C VAL A 281 13.00 -1.65 3.82
N GLY A 282 13.01 -2.80 3.16
CA GLY A 282 12.39 -2.99 1.84
C GLY A 282 12.86 -1.93 0.84
N GLU A 283 11.91 -1.35 0.11
CA GLU A 283 12.20 -0.31 -0.89
C GLU A 283 12.18 1.13 -0.33
N CYS A 284 12.20 1.33 1.00
CA CYS A 284 12.19 2.68 1.59
C CYS A 284 13.35 3.54 1.08
N ARG A 285 14.56 2.97 1.03
CA ARG A 285 15.76 3.66 0.52
C ARG A 285 15.59 4.07 -0.94
N GLU A 286 15.07 3.17 -1.77
CA GLU A 286 14.86 3.45 -3.19
C GLU A 286 13.78 4.52 -3.40
N VAL A 287 12.72 4.51 -2.60
CA VAL A 287 11.67 5.54 -2.68
C VAL A 287 12.22 6.91 -2.28
N LEU A 288 12.93 7.02 -1.14
CA LEU A 288 13.45 8.30 -0.67
C LEU A 288 14.60 8.82 -1.55
N GLY A 289 15.49 7.94 -2.02
CA GLY A 289 16.72 8.38 -2.67
C GLY A 289 17.60 9.19 -1.71
N THR A 290 17.78 10.48 -1.99
CA THR A 290 18.52 11.43 -1.13
C THR A 290 17.61 12.39 -0.36
N GLU A 291 16.29 12.26 -0.55
CA GLU A 291 15.28 13.23 -0.14
C GLU A 291 14.45 12.72 1.05
N GLY A 292 15.12 12.57 2.20
CA GLY A 292 14.50 12.07 3.42
C GLY A 292 15.54 11.51 4.38
N ILE A 293 15.12 11.08 5.57
CA ILE A 293 16.04 10.52 6.55
C ILE A 293 15.69 9.05 6.79
N LEU A 294 16.69 8.18 6.58
CA LEU A 294 16.63 6.75 6.88
C LEU A 294 17.28 6.47 8.22
N VAL A 295 16.64 5.65 9.03
CA VAL A 295 17.16 5.17 10.32
C VAL A 295 17.12 3.64 10.38
N PRO A 296 17.94 2.99 11.21
CA PRO A 296 17.83 1.55 11.44
C PRO A 296 16.44 1.19 11.99
N SER A 297 15.93 0.00 11.64
CA SER A 297 14.72 -0.53 12.28
C SER A 297 14.97 -0.83 13.78
N LYS A 298 13.91 -0.80 14.59
CA LYS A 298 13.97 -1.03 16.05
C LYS A 298 14.94 -0.08 16.78
N SER A 299 15.02 1.15 16.33
CA SER A 299 15.96 2.17 16.84
C SER A 299 15.20 3.45 17.19
N PRO A 300 14.48 3.48 18.33
CA PRO A 300 13.63 4.61 18.68
C PRO A 300 14.42 5.90 18.95
N VAL A 301 15.64 5.78 19.43
CA VAL A 301 16.52 6.94 19.70
C VAL A 301 16.90 7.63 18.38
N GLU A 302 17.36 6.86 17.39
CA GLU A 302 17.72 7.37 16.07
C GLU A 302 16.51 7.95 15.34
N LEU A 303 15.34 7.32 15.49
CA LEU A 303 14.09 7.81 14.93
C LEU A 303 13.72 9.17 15.54
N ALA A 304 13.78 9.31 16.85
CA ALA A 304 13.54 10.58 17.57
C ALA A 304 14.55 11.66 17.16
N GLN A 305 15.83 11.31 17.04
CA GLN A 305 16.89 12.24 16.62
C GLN A 305 16.68 12.73 15.18
N ALA A 306 16.31 11.85 14.26
CA ALA A 306 16.03 12.19 12.87
C ALA A 306 14.83 13.14 12.75
N ILE A 307 13.76 12.90 13.49
CA ILE A 307 12.61 13.80 13.55
C ILE A 307 13.05 15.16 14.16
N SER A 308 13.74 15.15 15.31
CA SER A 308 14.24 16.37 15.96
C SER A 308 15.15 17.18 15.03
N PHE A 309 15.94 16.52 14.18
CA PHE A 309 16.77 17.21 13.20
C PHE A 309 15.92 18.03 12.23
N TYR A 310 14.82 17.48 11.68
CA TYR A 310 13.91 18.24 10.83
C TYR A 310 13.19 19.36 11.56
N LEU A 311 12.81 19.17 12.82
CA LEU A 311 12.16 20.22 13.62
C LEU A 311 13.07 21.43 13.89
N LYS A 312 14.40 21.24 13.82
CA LYS A 312 15.41 22.28 14.04
C LYS A 312 15.99 22.86 12.74
N ASN A 313 15.72 22.25 11.59
CA ASN A 313 16.34 22.59 10.30
C ASN A 313 15.28 22.76 9.22
N ASP A 314 14.56 23.87 9.23
CA ASP A 314 13.48 24.20 8.31
C ASP A 314 13.90 24.06 6.85
N ASN A 315 15.06 24.63 6.47
CA ASN A 315 15.57 24.57 5.11
C ASN A 315 15.78 23.13 4.61
N LYS A 316 16.31 22.25 5.47
CA LYS A 316 16.51 20.84 5.10
C LYS A 316 15.17 20.13 4.95
N ARG A 317 14.26 20.33 5.90
CA ARG A 317 12.91 19.75 5.85
C ARG A 317 12.16 20.16 4.58
N GLU A 318 12.15 21.44 4.24
CA GLU A 318 11.49 21.95 3.04
C GLU A 318 12.14 21.45 1.75
N ASN A 319 13.47 21.48 1.66
CA ASN A 319 14.19 20.98 0.49
C ASN A 319 13.92 19.50 0.25
N ASP A 320 13.96 18.67 1.32
CA ASP A 320 13.68 17.24 1.20
C ASP A 320 12.23 16.98 0.80
N SER A 321 11.27 17.69 1.35
CA SER A 321 9.86 17.53 0.97
C SER A 321 9.61 17.87 -0.51
N ILE A 322 10.20 18.97 -1.00
CA ILE A 322 10.10 19.39 -2.41
C ILE A 322 10.80 18.38 -3.32
N GLY A 323 12.02 17.97 -2.95
CA GLY A 323 12.80 16.99 -3.70
C GLY A 323 12.09 15.66 -3.80
N LEU A 324 11.59 15.16 -2.66
CA LEU A 324 10.87 13.88 -2.60
C LEU A 324 9.57 13.94 -3.43
N LYS A 325 8.78 15.00 -3.31
CA LYS A 325 7.59 15.16 -4.14
C LYS A 325 7.92 15.10 -5.63
N ARG A 326 8.96 15.81 -6.08
CA ARG A 326 9.41 15.77 -7.48
C ARG A 326 9.86 14.36 -7.89
N ARG A 327 10.57 13.66 -7.00
CA ARG A 327 11.00 12.29 -7.24
C ARG A 327 9.82 11.36 -7.44
N ILE A 328 8.81 11.42 -6.57
CA ILE A 328 7.62 10.59 -6.69
C ILE A 328 6.86 10.89 -7.98
N GLN A 329 6.69 12.15 -8.34
CA GLN A 329 6.06 12.54 -9.62
C GLN A 329 6.79 11.95 -10.84
N ASN A 330 8.11 11.88 -10.81
CA ASN A 330 8.91 11.39 -11.93
C ASN A 330 8.96 9.86 -12.03
N PHE A 331 8.93 9.13 -10.91
CA PHE A 331 9.24 7.70 -10.90
C PHE A 331 8.09 6.82 -10.36
N TYR A 332 7.10 7.40 -9.68
CA TYR A 332 6.03 6.66 -9.00
C TYR A 332 4.64 7.21 -9.29
N ALA A 333 4.50 8.09 -10.28
CA ALA A 333 3.21 8.50 -10.78
C ALA A 333 2.63 7.47 -11.77
N ALA A 334 1.31 7.46 -11.94
CA ALA A 334 0.65 6.55 -12.87
C ALA A 334 1.23 6.65 -14.29
N GLU A 335 1.56 7.86 -14.75
CA GLU A 335 2.13 8.14 -16.07
C GLU A 335 3.49 7.45 -16.29
N SER A 336 4.25 7.24 -15.22
CA SER A 336 5.57 6.58 -15.28
C SER A 336 5.46 5.04 -15.27
N ILE A 337 4.41 4.48 -14.71
CA ILE A 337 4.27 3.03 -14.49
C ILE A 337 3.32 2.38 -15.50
N MET A 338 2.20 3.01 -15.81
CA MET A 338 1.15 2.43 -16.65
C MET A 338 1.60 2.03 -18.06
N PRO A 339 2.50 2.75 -18.74
CA PRO A 339 3.01 2.30 -20.04
C PRO A 339 3.67 0.92 -20.00
N PHE A 340 4.44 0.63 -18.95
CA PHE A 340 5.07 -0.69 -18.75
C PHE A 340 4.03 -1.76 -18.42
N TYR A 341 3.05 -1.44 -17.59
CA TYR A 341 1.95 -2.35 -17.28
C TYR A 341 1.13 -2.72 -18.52
N LEU A 342 0.74 -1.73 -19.33
CA LEU A 342 -0.04 -1.95 -20.54
C LEU A 342 0.76 -2.76 -21.57
N LYS A 343 2.06 -2.48 -21.72
CA LYS A 343 2.94 -3.30 -22.56
C LYS A 343 2.97 -4.74 -22.07
N PHE A 344 3.18 -4.95 -20.77
CA PHE A 344 3.17 -6.30 -20.20
C PHE A 344 1.87 -7.05 -20.45
N CYS A 345 0.72 -6.40 -20.25
CA CYS A 345 -0.59 -7.00 -20.56
C CYS A 345 -0.70 -7.39 -22.04
N LYS A 346 -0.23 -6.52 -22.95
CA LYS A 346 -0.26 -6.78 -24.40
C LYS A 346 0.64 -7.96 -24.79
N ASP A 347 1.81 -8.09 -24.17
CA ASP A 347 2.78 -9.16 -24.45
C ASP A 347 2.27 -10.54 -23.96
N LEU A 348 1.22 -10.59 -23.10
CA LEU A 348 0.57 -11.82 -22.64
C LEU A 348 -0.61 -12.26 -23.53
N CYS A 349 -1.19 -11.39 -24.33
CA CYS A 349 -2.31 -11.67 -25.24
C CYS A 349 -1.79 -12.14 -26.59
#